data_8b7e7c76e6944a7b69c134d7f0a9ff40
#
_entry.id   8b7e7c76e6944a7b69c134d7f0a9ff40
#
_cell.length_a   1.000
_cell.length_b   1.000
_cell.length_c   1.000
_cell.angle_alpha   90.00
_cell.angle_beta   90.00
_cell.angle_gamma   90.00
#
_symmetry.space_group_name_H-M   'P 1'
#
loop_
_entity.id
_entity.type
_entity.pdbx_description
1 polymer ?
#
loop_
_entity_poly.entity_id
_entity_poly.type
_entity_poly.pdbx_seq_one_letter_code
_entity_poly.pdbx_strand_id
1 'polypeptide(L)'
;MEEIAKRIKPVCAGRPEQKTLKAMAPVLKNPILAPDEERIIYEVCRGASLPEDKDIIKDNNIRYDITKIHPGRLGPSTALGVNKELPKTFGHYHIPKEATEIFKVISGRAMFLIQKYEDNPEIIKEVYLIEAGENEKIIVPPGFGITSVNPEKTELILANWIGREVKNDYQFYEKLRGACYYLTENKKGEIVFEKNHNYKKVPTLVKL
;
A
#
# COMPACT_ATOMS: atom_id res chain seq x y z
N MET A 1 -1.06 -25.73 -15.59
CA MET A 1 -0.67 -24.59 -14.73
C MET A 1 -1.86 -23.77 -14.23
N GLU A 2 -2.88 -23.50 -15.04
CA GLU A 2 -4.13 -22.85 -14.58
C GLU A 2 -4.89 -23.62 -13.49
N GLU A 3 -4.80 -24.93 -13.48
CA GLU A 3 -5.47 -25.79 -12.48
C GLU A 3 -4.81 -25.75 -11.10
N ILE A 4 -3.51 -25.47 -11.04
CA ILE A 4 -2.76 -25.31 -9.79
C ILE A 4 -3.05 -23.94 -9.17
N ALA A 5 -3.17 -22.88 -9.97
CA ALA A 5 -3.54 -21.54 -9.49
C ALA A 5 -4.96 -21.47 -8.89
N LYS A 6 -5.87 -22.35 -9.34
CA LYS A 6 -7.24 -22.47 -8.79
C LYS A 6 -7.31 -23.21 -7.46
N ARG A 7 -6.27 -23.96 -7.07
CA ARG A 7 -6.27 -24.80 -5.85
C ARG A 7 -5.72 -24.13 -4.60
N ILE A 8 -5.02 -23.01 -4.74
CA ILE A 8 -4.32 -22.38 -3.61
C ILE A 8 -4.98 -21.03 -3.31
N LYS A 9 -6.13 -21.06 -2.66
CA LYS A 9 -6.65 -19.87 -1.97
C LYS A 9 -6.17 -19.96 -0.52
N PRO A 10 -5.20 -19.14 -0.10
CA PRO A 10 -4.84 -19.07 1.30
C PRO A 10 -6.09 -18.70 2.10
N VAL A 11 -6.30 -19.41 3.18
CA VAL A 11 -7.46 -19.20 4.04
C VAL A 11 -7.13 -18.06 4.99
N CYS A 12 -7.95 -17.04 4.97
CA CYS A 12 -7.88 -15.95 5.93
C CYS A 12 -8.16 -16.48 7.34
N ALA A 13 -7.36 -16.08 8.33
CA ALA A 13 -7.59 -16.48 9.73
C ALA A 13 -8.91 -15.89 10.30
N GLY A 14 -9.49 -14.89 9.63
CA GLY A 14 -10.72 -14.21 10.03
C GLY A 14 -11.39 -13.51 8.84
N ARG A 15 -12.28 -12.58 9.13
CA ARG A 15 -12.84 -11.71 8.09
C ARG A 15 -11.78 -10.70 7.64
N PRO A 16 -11.64 -10.42 6.33
CA PRO A 16 -10.74 -9.37 5.85
C PRO A 16 -11.08 -8.01 6.49
N GLU A 17 -10.04 -7.29 6.89
CA GLU A 17 -10.16 -5.90 7.29
C GLU A 17 -10.38 -5.05 6.04
N GLN A 18 -11.47 -4.29 5.99
CA GLN A 18 -11.81 -3.44 4.85
C GLN A 18 -11.50 -1.98 5.15
N LYS A 19 -10.96 -1.28 4.17
CA LYS A 19 -10.78 0.18 4.20
C LYS A 19 -11.62 0.83 3.10
N THR A 20 -12.62 1.58 3.54
CA THR A 20 -13.50 2.35 2.66
C THR A 20 -12.86 3.67 2.25
N LEU A 21 -13.40 4.32 1.23
CA LEU A 21 -12.97 5.65 0.80
C LEU A 21 -13.03 6.66 1.97
N LYS A 22 -14.07 6.61 2.79
CA LYS A 22 -14.22 7.39 4.01
C LYS A 22 -13.09 7.15 5.00
N ALA A 23 -12.74 5.89 5.24
CA ALA A 23 -11.64 5.52 6.13
C ALA A 23 -10.28 5.96 5.59
N MET A 24 -10.15 6.15 4.27
CA MET A 24 -8.93 6.64 3.61
C MET A 24 -8.80 8.17 3.61
N ALA A 25 -9.87 8.92 3.93
CA ALA A 25 -9.88 10.38 3.88
C ALA A 25 -8.68 11.07 4.56
N PRO A 26 -8.17 10.60 5.73
CA PRO A 26 -7.01 11.21 6.37
C PRO A 26 -5.73 11.22 5.52
N VAL A 27 -5.59 10.29 4.58
CA VAL A 27 -4.37 10.09 3.78
C VAL A 27 -4.55 10.39 2.30
N LEU A 28 -5.68 11.00 1.93
CA LEU A 28 -5.95 11.40 0.55
C LEU A 28 -5.47 12.83 0.28
N LYS A 29 -4.99 13.05 -0.94
CA LYS A 29 -4.68 14.39 -1.46
C LYS A 29 -5.90 15.31 -1.40
N ASN A 30 -7.04 14.81 -1.87
CA ASN A 30 -8.33 15.50 -1.86
C ASN A 30 -9.36 14.69 -1.07
N PRO A 31 -9.59 15.00 0.20
CA PRO A 31 -10.48 14.22 1.07
C PRO A 31 -11.97 14.50 0.84
N ILE A 32 -12.33 15.26 -0.19
CA ILE A 32 -13.74 15.47 -0.55
C ILE A 32 -14.30 14.12 -0.99
N LEU A 33 -15.15 13.58 -0.13
CA LEU A 33 -15.78 12.28 -0.33
C LEU A 33 -16.83 12.41 -1.43
N ALA A 34 -16.77 11.50 -2.39
CA ALA A 34 -17.80 11.34 -3.40
C ALA A 34 -19.04 10.65 -2.78
N PRO A 35 -20.17 10.59 -3.48
CA PRO A 35 -21.36 9.87 -3.01
C PRO A 35 -21.11 8.39 -2.64
N ASP A 36 -19.99 7.81 -3.07
CA ASP A 36 -19.57 6.44 -2.83
C ASP A 36 -18.57 6.28 -1.68
N GLU A 37 -18.68 7.09 -0.63
CA GLU A 37 -17.75 7.09 0.52
C GLU A 37 -17.55 5.73 1.19
N GLU A 38 -18.52 4.85 1.12
CA GLU A 38 -18.48 3.49 1.64
C GLU A 38 -17.84 2.47 0.67
N ARG A 39 -17.42 2.92 -0.52
CA ARG A 39 -16.69 2.07 -1.47
C ARG A 39 -15.41 1.53 -0.83
N ILE A 40 -15.22 0.22 -0.91
CA ILE A 40 -14.00 -0.44 -0.43
C ILE A 40 -12.86 -0.11 -1.39
N ILE A 41 -11.77 0.42 -0.84
CA ILE A 41 -10.55 0.73 -1.59
C ILE A 41 -9.58 -0.45 -1.53
N TYR A 42 -9.42 -1.03 -0.35
CA TYR A 42 -8.63 -2.25 -0.20
C TYR A 42 -9.09 -3.10 0.98
N GLU A 43 -8.71 -4.37 0.93
CA GLU A 43 -8.97 -5.36 1.95
C GLU A 43 -7.67 -6.03 2.36
N VAL A 44 -7.53 -6.36 3.65
CA VAL A 44 -6.37 -7.09 4.18
C VAL A 44 -6.83 -8.34 4.90
N CYS A 45 -6.34 -9.47 4.45
CA CYS A 45 -6.46 -10.75 5.12
C CYS A 45 -5.18 -11.01 5.93
N ARG A 46 -5.24 -10.79 7.24
CA ARG A 46 -4.09 -11.00 8.12
C ARG A 46 -3.96 -12.44 8.56
N GLY A 47 -2.72 -12.92 8.65
CA GLY A 47 -2.42 -14.27 9.06
C GLY A 47 -2.98 -15.32 8.12
N ALA A 48 -3.03 -15.01 6.82
CA ALA A 48 -3.37 -15.99 5.81
C ALA A 48 -2.36 -17.13 5.82
N SER A 49 -2.81 -18.36 5.56
CA SER A 49 -1.92 -19.51 5.42
C SER A 49 -2.57 -20.57 4.56
N LEU A 50 -1.76 -21.35 3.88
CA LEU A 50 -2.19 -22.66 3.45
C LEU A 50 -2.22 -23.60 4.67
N PRO A 51 -3.10 -24.60 4.73
CA PRO A 51 -3.15 -25.55 5.85
C PRO A 51 -1.80 -26.18 6.14
N GLU A 52 -1.03 -26.54 5.09
CA GLU A 52 0.28 -27.16 5.14
C GLU A 52 1.40 -26.23 5.65
N ASP A 53 1.23 -24.90 5.54
CA ASP A 53 2.27 -23.93 5.91
C ASP A 53 2.11 -23.38 7.34
N LYS A 54 1.02 -23.74 8.04
CA LYS A 54 0.68 -23.18 9.36
C LYS A 54 1.79 -23.33 10.39
N ASP A 55 2.36 -24.53 10.46
CA ASP A 55 3.43 -24.83 11.44
C ASP A 55 4.71 -24.09 11.10
N ILE A 56 5.11 -24.07 9.82
CA ILE A 56 6.29 -23.32 9.36
C ILE A 56 6.17 -21.84 9.66
N ILE A 57 5.00 -21.24 9.38
CA ILE A 57 4.72 -19.82 9.66
C ILE A 57 4.80 -19.54 11.17
N LYS A 58 4.23 -20.41 11.99
CA LYS A 58 4.24 -20.30 13.45
C LYS A 58 5.64 -20.43 14.02
N ASP A 59 6.38 -21.46 13.61
CA ASP A 59 7.71 -21.80 14.16
C ASP A 59 8.76 -20.72 13.80
N ASN A 60 8.60 -20.05 12.68
CA ASN A 60 9.47 -18.95 12.26
C ASN A 60 9.02 -17.58 12.77
N ASN A 61 7.98 -17.51 13.61
CA ASN A 61 7.42 -16.28 14.15
C ASN A 61 7.12 -15.21 13.09
N ILE A 62 6.66 -15.66 11.93
CA ILE A 62 6.27 -14.78 10.81
C ILE A 62 4.74 -14.71 10.68
N ARG A 63 4.26 -13.65 10.04
CA ARG A 63 2.89 -13.49 9.60
C ARG A 63 2.88 -13.31 8.08
N TYR A 64 1.95 -13.97 7.43
CA TYR A 64 1.68 -13.85 6.02
C TYR A 64 0.35 -13.16 5.85
N ASP A 65 0.34 -12.00 5.21
CA ASP A 65 -0.88 -11.23 4.96
C ASP A 65 -1.14 -11.15 3.46
N ILE A 66 -2.42 -11.03 3.07
CA ILE A 66 -2.81 -10.80 1.68
C ILE A 66 -3.59 -9.50 1.64
N THR A 67 -3.17 -8.61 0.74
CA THR A 67 -3.83 -7.34 0.48
C THR A 67 -4.39 -7.32 -0.93
N LYS A 68 -5.68 -6.99 -1.07
CA LYS A 68 -6.34 -6.76 -2.34
C LYS A 68 -6.64 -5.27 -2.46
N ILE A 69 -6.14 -4.62 -3.50
CA ILE A 69 -6.43 -3.22 -3.80
C ILE A 69 -7.34 -3.16 -5.02
N HIS A 70 -8.57 -2.66 -4.80
CA HIS A 70 -9.57 -2.56 -5.86
C HIS A 70 -9.18 -1.47 -6.88
N PRO A 71 -9.59 -1.63 -8.15
CA PRO A 71 -9.38 -0.62 -9.17
C PRO A 71 -10.27 0.61 -8.96
N GLY A 72 -10.00 1.64 -9.75
CA GLY A 72 -10.73 2.90 -9.73
C GLY A 72 -9.86 4.05 -9.23
N ARG A 73 -10.29 5.28 -9.47
CA ARG A 73 -9.53 6.48 -9.05
C ARG A 73 -10.18 7.10 -7.81
N LEU A 74 -9.34 7.69 -6.96
CA LEU A 74 -9.77 8.33 -5.73
C LEU A 74 -9.93 9.83 -5.94
N GLY A 75 -10.95 10.41 -5.33
CA GLY A 75 -11.25 11.83 -5.42
C GLY A 75 -12.58 12.14 -6.14
N PRO A 76 -13.02 13.39 -6.13
CA PRO A 76 -14.32 13.76 -6.65
C PRO A 76 -14.42 13.51 -8.16
N SER A 77 -15.49 12.84 -8.59
CA SER A 77 -15.76 12.53 -9.99
C SER A 77 -16.04 13.77 -10.85
N THR A 78 -16.43 14.88 -10.21
CA THR A 78 -16.90 16.11 -10.85
C THR A 78 -15.89 17.24 -10.88
N ALA A 79 -14.72 17.09 -10.24
CA ALA A 79 -13.70 18.16 -10.22
C ALA A 79 -12.99 18.24 -11.58
N LEU A 80 -13.47 19.16 -12.43
CA LEU A 80 -12.79 19.51 -13.68
C LEU A 80 -11.39 20.05 -13.38
N GLY A 81 -10.37 19.42 -13.97
CA GLY A 81 -8.99 19.91 -13.91
C GLY A 81 -8.13 19.35 -12.77
N VAL A 82 -8.67 18.52 -11.89
CA VAL A 82 -7.91 17.89 -10.82
C VAL A 82 -7.49 16.48 -11.21
N ASN A 83 -6.19 16.18 -11.07
CA ASN A 83 -5.70 14.81 -11.22
C ASN A 83 -6.31 13.91 -10.15
N LYS A 84 -6.72 12.71 -10.54
CA LYS A 84 -7.33 11.71 -9.64
C LYS A 84 -6.23 10.85 -9.03
N GLU A 85 -6.28 10.66 -7.72
CA GLU A 85 -5.30 9.82 -7.02
C GLU A 85 -5.53 8.34 -7.35
N LEU A 86 -4.42 7.57 -7.46
CA LEU A 86 -4.48 6.13 -7.69
C LEU A 86 -4.93 5.40 -6.42
N PRO A 87 -5.66 4.27 -6.54
CA PRO A 87 -5.99 3.43 -5.39
C PRO A 87 -4.72 2.95 -4.69
N LYS A 88 -4.75 3.02 -3.37
CA LYS A 88 -3.57 2.72 -2.55
C LYS A 88 -3.95 2.19 -1.19
N THR A 89 -2.99 1.58 -0.50
CA THR A 89 -3.09 1.33 0.94
C THR A 89 -2.92 2.63 1.73
N PHE A 90 -3.31 2.61 3.01
CA PHE A 90 -3.22 3.76 3.90
C PHE A 90 -1.78 4.29 4.02
N GLY A 91 -0.80 3.37 3.99
CA GLY A 91 0.60 3.63 4.24
C GLY A 91 0.92 3.58 5.74
N HIS A 92 2.12 3.08 6.07
CA HIS A 92 2.56 2.91 7.45
C HIS A 92 4.07 2.79 7.55
N TYR A 93 4.59 3.04 8.76
CA TYR A 93 5.90 2.60 9.21
C TYR A 93 5.74 1.36 10.09
N HIS A 94 6.84 0.75 10.53
CA HIS A 94 6.82 -0.42 11.39
C HIS A 94 7.25 -0.08 12.82
N ILE A 95 6.71 -0.84 13.78
CA ILE A 95 7.14 -0.87 15.17
C ILE A 95 7.47 -2.35 15.51
N PRO A 96 8.74 -2.69 15.78
CA PRO A 96 9.92 -1.83 15.83
C PRO A 96 10.36 -1.36 14.43
N LYS A 97 11.14 -0.26 14.38
CA LYS A 97 11.63 0.33 13.11
C LYS A 97 12.62 -0.55 12.36
N GLU A 98 13.24 -1.48 13.05
CA GLU A 98 14.21 -2.45 12.53
C GLU A 98 13.54 -3.57 11.73
N ALA A 99 12.23 -3.63 11.73
CA ALA A 99 11.49 -4.64 10.99
C ALA A 99 11.72 -4.51 9.48
N THR A 100 11.86 -5.66 8.84
CA THR A 100 11.90 -5.80 7.39
C THR A 100 10.60 -6.45 6.94
N GLU A 101 10.04 -6.00 5.84
CA GLU A 101 8.85 -6.58 5.23
C GLU A 101 9.16 -6.97 3.79
N ILE A 102 8.66 -8.13 3.36
CA ILE A 102 8.81 -8.62 1.99
C ILE A 102 7.45 -8.67 1.34
N PHE A 103 7.27 -7.98 0.23
CA PHE A 103 6.07 -8.08 -0.61
C PHE A 103 6.32 -8.96 -1.83
N LYS A 104 5.25 -9.63 -2.26
CA LYS A 104 5.16 -10.34 -3.54
C LYS A 104 3.88 -9.89 -4.24
N VAL A 105 3.98 -9.56 -5.53
CA VAL A 105 2.81 -9.37 -6.38
C VAL A 105 2.27 -10.74 -6.76
N ILE A 106 1.03 -11.03 -6.37
CA ILE A 106 0.35 -12.29 -6.69
C ILE A 106 -0.39 -12.15 -8.02
N SER A 107 -1.02 -10.99 -8.28
CA SER A 107 -1.72 -10.71 -9.52
C SER A 107 -1.76 -9.21 -9.77
N GLY A 108 -1.60 -8.80 -11.02
CA GLY A 108 -1.58 -7.41 -11.46
C GLY A 108 -0.18 -6.79 -11.43
N ARG A 109 -0.14 -5.48 -11.40
CA ARG A 109 1.08 -4.68 -11.31
C ARG A 109 0.97 -3.69 -10.16
N ALA A 110 2.01 -3.58 -9.36
CA ALA A 110 2.09 -2.71 -8.20
C ALA A 110 3.11 -1.59 -8.40
N MET A 111 2.83 -0.44 -7.79
CA MET A 111 3.80 0.61 -7.50
C MET A 111 3.95 0.71 -5.99
N PHE A 112 5.18 0.55 -5.49
CA PHE A 112 5.49 0.68 -4.07
C PHE A 112 6.24 1.99 -3.86
N LEU A 113 5.61 2.91 -3.13
CA LEU A 113 6.27 4.14 -2.67
C LEU A 113 6.82 3.87 -1.29
N ILE A 114 8.15 3.80 -1.16
CA ILE A 114 8.83 3.65 0.13
C ILE A 114 9.58 4.93 0.46
N GLN A 115 9.52 5.32 1.73
CA GLN A 115 10.10 6.58 2.21
C GLN A 115 10.75 6.40 3.58
N LYS A 116 11.86 7.11 3.82
CA LYS A 116 12.55 7.14 5.09
C LYS A 116 12.73 8.58 5.55
N TYR A 117 12.34 8.88 6.78
CA TYR A 117 12.62 10.19 7.39
C TYR A 117 13.95 10.16 8.16
N GLU A 118 14.47 11.33 8.48
CA GLU A 118 15.59 11.51 9.41
C GLU A 118 15.11 11.39 10.86
N ASP A 119 15.32 12.40 11.67
CA ASP A 119 14.83 12.44 13.06
C ASP A 119 13.39 13.01 13.14
N ASN A 120 13.05 13.90 12.21
CA ASN A 120 11.73 14.50 12.11
C ASN A 120 10.94 13.88 10.94
N PRO A 121 9.75 13.28 11.19
CA PRO A 121 8.92 12.67 10.14
C PRO A 121 8.49 13.61 9.01
N GLU A 122 8.53 14.93 9.23
CA GLU A 122 8.23 15.94 8.22
C GLU A 122 9.40 16.18 7.24
N ILE A 123 10.57 15.57 7.52
CA ILE A 123 11.80 15.70 6.71
C ILE A 123 12.17 14.34 6.15
N ILE A 124 11.86 14.11 4.88
CA ILE A 124 12.19 12.86 4.20
C ILE A 124 13.66 12.91 3.74
N LYS A 125 14.40 11.86 4.10
CA LYS A 125 15.79 11.65 3.70
C LYS A 125 15.86 10.92 2.36
N GLU A 126 15.08 9.87 2.20
CA GLU A 126 15.10 8.99 1.04
C GLU A 126 13.66 8.65 0.61
N VAL A 127 13.43 8.61 -0.68
CA VAL A 127 12.15 8.17 -1.25
C VAL A 127 12.39 7.43 -2.57
N TYR A 128 11.79 6.26 -2.69
CA TYR A 128 11.91 5.40 -3.86
C TYR A 128 10.53 4.97 -4.34
N LEU A 129 10.41 4.86 -5.66
CA LEU A 129 9.30 4.20 -6.33
C LEU A 129 9.82 2.90 -6.96
N ILE A 130 9.24 1.79 -6.55
CA ILE A 130 9.57 0.47 -7.06
C ILE A 130 8.34 -0.06 -7.81
N GLU A 131 8.51 -0.40 -9.08
CA GLU A 131 7.47 -1.07 -9.85
C GLU A 131 7.71 -2.57 -9.83
N ALA A 132 6.65 -3.36 -9.64
CA ALA A 132 6.72 -4.81 -9.66
C ALA A 132 5.50 -5.41 -10.34
N GLY A 133 5.75 -6.39 -11.19
CA GLY A 133 4.75 -7.21 -11.85
C GLY A 133 4.49 -8.54 -11.14
N GLU A 134 3.63 -9.35 -11.72
CA GLU A 134 3.24 -10.64 -11.17
C GLU A 134 4.45 -11.55 -10.90
N ASN A 135 4.47 -12.19 -9.73
CA ASN A 135 5.55 -13.01 -9.16
C ASN A 135 6.82 -12.28 -8.74
N GLU A 136 6.95 -11.00 -8.98
CA GLU A 136 8.08 -10.21 -8.49
C GLU A 136 7.95 -9.90 -6.99
N LYS A 137 9.10 -9.73 -6.34
CA LYS A 137 9.20 -9.44 -4.90
C LYS A 137 9.97 -8.17 -4.68
N ILE A 138 9.59 -7.44 -3.66
CA ILE A 138 10.33 -6.28 -3.15
C ILE A 138 10.61 -6.46 -1.67
N ILE A 139 11.66 -5.81 -1.20
CA ILE A 139 12.01 -5.74 0.22
C ILE A 139 11.83 -4.30 0.67
N VAL A 140 11.10 -4.11 1.77
CA VAL A 140 11.03 -2.84 2.50
C VAL A 140 12.08 -2.89 3.61
N PRO A 141 13.17 -2.11 3.49
CA PRO A 141 14.25 -2.15 4.47
C PRO A 141 13.83 -1.54 5.82
N PRO A 142 14.59 -1.78 6.89
CA PRO A 142 14.38 -1.17 8.19
C PRO A 142 14.30 0.36 8.14
N GLY A 143 13.34 0.92 8.86
CA GLY A 143 13.13 2.36 8.97
C GLY A 143 12.39 3.00 7.80
N PHE A 144 12.04 2.23 6.77
CA PHE A 144 11.19 2.73 5.69
C PHE A 144 9.70 2.53 6.02
N GLY A 145 8.91 3.55 5.68
CA GLY A 145 7.47 3.42 5.54
C GLY A 145 7.10 3.07 4.12
N ILE A 146 5.93 2.46 3.94
CA ILE A 146 5.46 1.96 2.64
C ILE A 146 4.01 2.34 2.36
N THR A 147 3.73 2.60 1.08
CA THR A 147 2.39 2.68 0.50
C THR A 147 2.38 1.86 -0.78
N SER A 148 1.50 0.86 -0.84
CA SER A 148 1.26 0.07 -2.06
C SER A 148 0.16 0.72 -2.89
N VAL A 149 0.38 0.86 -4.19
CA VAL A 149 -0.51 1.57 -5.12
C VAL A 149 -0.87 0.65 -6.29
N ASN A 150 -2.15 0.65 -6.66
CA ASN A 150 -2.65 -0.04 -7.84
C ASN A 150 -2.73 0.94 -9.03
N PRO A 151 -1.81 0.87 -10.00
CA PRO A 151 -1.86 1.75 -11.17
C PRO A 151 -2.90 1.33 -12.21
N GLU A 152 -3.38 0.08 -12.15
CA GLU A 152 -4.18 -0.54 -13.21
C GLU A 152 -5.69 -0.38 -13.02
N LYS A 153 -6.45 -0.87 -14.00
CA LYS A 153 -7.92 -0.90 -14.00
C LYS A 153 -8.47 -2.25 -13.51
N THR A 154 -7.60 -3.16 -13.13
CA THR A 154 -7.89 -4.48 -12.57
C THR A 154 -7.51 -4.53 -11.10
N GLU A 155 -7.94 -5.56 -10.38
CA GLU A 155 -7.55 -5.77 -8.99
C GLU A 155 -6.05 -6.06 -8.89
N LEU A 156 -5.40 -5.47 -7.89
CA LEU A 156 -4.04 -5.81 -7.49
C LEU A 156 -4.10 -6.70 -6.25
N ILE A 157 -3.43 -7.84 -6.30
CA ILE A 157 -3.33 -8.76 -5.18
C ILE A 157 -1.86 -8.87 -4.76
N LEU A 158 -1.59 -8.53 -3.52
CA LEU A 158 -0.27 -8.58 -2.89
C LEU A 158 -0.27 -9.61 -1.77
N ALA A 159 0.85 -10.23 -1.57
CA ALA A 159 1.16 -10.95 -0.33
C ALA A 159 2.37 -10.33 0.34
N ASN A 160 2.42 -10.36 1.67
CA ASN A 160 3.60 -9.92 2.39
C ASN A 160 3.95 -10.85 3.56
N TRP A 161 5.24 -10.92 3.87
CA TRP A 161 5.81 -11.61 5.03
C TRP A 161 6.41 -10.58 5.95
N ILE A 162 6.05 -10.65 7.22
CA ILE A 162 6.55 -9.77 8.26
C ILE A 162 6.60 -10.52 9.59
N GLY A 163 7.44 -10.09 10.53
CA GLY A 163 7.45 -10.65 11.88
C GLY A 163 6.06 -10.55 12.55
N ARG A 164 5.64 -11.59 13.25
CA ARG A 164 4.30 -11.69 13.85
C ARG A 164 3.99 -10.54 14.81
N GLU A 165 4.98 -10.10 15.56
CA GLU A 165 4.84 -9.06 16.58
C GLU A 165 4.96 -7.63 16.02
N VAL A 166 5.30 -7.49 14.74
CA VAL A 166 5.44 -6.18 14.11
C VAL A 166 4.08 -5.52 13.94
N LYS A 167 4.00 -4.28 14.39
CA LYS A 167 2.78 -3.46 14.29
C LYS A 167 2.98 -2.37 13.24
N ASN A 168 1.89 -1.95 12.62
CA ASN A 168 1.86 -0.83 11.69
C ASN A 168 1.68 0.48 12.47
N ASP A 169 2.54 1.46 12.21
CA ASP A 169 2.42 2.82 12.71
C ASP A 169 1.87 3.74 11.61
N TYR A 170 0.63 4.16 11.78
CA TYR A 170 -0.10 5.01 10.84
C TYR A 170 0.01 6.51 11.14
N GLN A 171 0.50 6.90 12.34
CA GLN A 171 0.38 8.24 12.89
C GLN A 171 0.96 9.32 11.96
N PHE A 172 2.14 9.07 11.39
CA PHE A 172 2.79 10.07 10.53
C PHE A 172 2.10 10.20 9.17
N TYR A 173 1.56 9.09 8.65
CA TYR A 173 0.77 9.12 7.42
C TYR A 173 -0.54 9.89 7.63
N GLU A 174 -1.21 9.73 8.76
CA GLU A 174 -2.41 10.52 9.11
C GLU A 174 -2.07 12.00 9.28
N LYS A 175 -1.09 12.31 10.13
CA LYS A 175 -0.67 13.68 10.43
C LYS A 175 -0.27 14.46 9.18
N LEU A 176 0.45 13.80 8.27
CA LEU A 176 1.00 14.42 7.06
C LEU A 176 0.15 14.16 5.81
N ARG A 177 -1.06 13.63 5.99
CA ARG A 177 -2.03 13.40 4.93
C ARG A 177 -1.51 12.48 3.81
N GLY A 178 -0.90 11.36 4.19
CA GLY A 178 -0.40 10.34 3.28
C GLY A 178 1.12 10.35 3.12
N ALA A 179 1.59 9.66 2.09
CA ALA A 179 3.01 9.58 1.76
C ALA A 179 3.56 10.94 1.26
N CYS A 180 4.88 11.05 1.18
CA CYS A 180 5.55 12.28 0.73
C CYS A 180 5.36 12.61 -0.76
N TYR A 181 4.83 11.66 -1.53
CA TYR A 181 4.32 11.87 -2.88
C TYR A 181 2.92 11.29 -3.02
N TYR A 182 2.08 11.98 -3.77
CA TYR A 182 0.83 11.45 -4.30
C TYR A 182 1.04 10.93 -5.71
N LEU A 183 0.54 9.74 -5.99
CA LEU A 183 0.51 9.16 -7.33
C LEU A 183 -0.90 9.42 -7.90
N THR A 184 -0.95 10.22 -8.95
CA THR A 184 -2.21 10.68 -9.54
C THR A 184 -2.23 10.38 -11.03
N GLU A 185 -3.42 10.32 -11.63
CA GLU A 185 -3.62 10.20 -13.06
C GLU A 185 -4.14 11.52 -13.62
N ASN A 186 -3.48 12.06 -14.64
CA ASN A 186 -3.91 13.26 -15.32
C ASN A 186 -5.02 12.96 -16.36
N LYS A 187 -5.53 13.99 -17.03
CA LYS A 187 -6.58 13.87 -18.06
C LYS A 187 -6.19 13.02 -19.28
N LYS A 188 -4.90 12.84 -19.51
CA LYS A 188 -4.39 12.00 -20.61
C LYS A 188 -4.20 10.54 -20.21
N GLY A 189 -4.48 10.18 -18.95
CA GLY A 189 -4.23 8.84 -18.42
C GLY A 189 -2.78 8.61 -17.99
N GLU A 190 -1.95 9.64 -17.93
CA GLU A 190 -0.56 9.52 -17.52
C GLU A 190 -0.45 9.61 -15.98
N ILE A 191 0.44 8.79 -15.40
CA ILE A 191 0.71 8.83 -13.96
C ILE A 191 1.66 9.98 -13.66
N VAL A 192 1.25 10.84 -12.74
CA VAL A 192 1.98 12.02 -12.29
C VAL A 192 2.34 11.85 -10.82
N PHE A 193 3.56 12.23 -10.46
CA PHE A 193 4.09 12.17 -9.11
C PHE A 193 4.11 13.58 -8.52
N GLU A 194 3.24 13.84 -7.56
CA GLU A 194 3.07 15.17 -6.97
C GLU A 194 3.59 15.17 -5.52
N LYS A 195 4.49 16.11 -5.20
CA LYS A 195 4.99 16.25 -3.82
C LYS A 195 3.84 16.57 -2.86
N ASN A 196 3.85 15.93 -1.71
CA ASN A 196 2.95 16.25 -0.63
C ASN A 196 3.49 17.44 0.17
N HIS A 197 2.84 18.59 0.05
CA HIS A 197 3.28 19.84 0.67
C HIS A 197 3.09 19.91 2.20
N ASN A 198 2.50 18.88 2.83
CA ASN A 198 2.47 18.77 4.29
C ASN A 198 3.81 18.36 4.89
N TYR A 199 4.74 17.86 4.06
CA TYR A 199 6.13 17.61 4.45
C TYR A 199 6.97 18.88 4.26
N LYS A 200 7.87 19.15 5.19
CA LYS A 200 8.78 20.31 5.13
C LYS A 200 9.87 20.13 4.07
N LYS A 201 10.34 18.88 3.90
CA LYS A 201 11.39 18.55 2.92
C LYS A 201 11.12 17.20 2.30
N VAL A 202 11.06 17.18 0.97
CA VAL A 202 10.87 15.96 0.18
C VAL A 202 11.93 15.95 -0.92
N PRO A 203 12.83 14.94 -0.96
CA PRO A 203 13.83 14.81 -2.01
C PRO A 203 13.17 14.46 -3.36
N THR A 204 13.97 14.43 -4.40
CA THR A 204 13.53 13.94 -5.72
C THR A 204 13.22 12.44 -5.62
N LEU A 205 12.09 12.03 -6.20
CA LEU A 205 11.69 10.63 -6.28
C LEU A 205 12.67 9.86 -7.16
N VAL A 206 13.23 8.78 -6.63
CA VAL A 206 14.09 7.87 -7.37
C VAL A 206 13.24 6.67 -7.80
N LYS A 207 13.28 6.33 -9.08
CA LYS A 207 12.62 5.12 -9.62
C LYS A 207 13.63 3.99 -9.71
N LEU A 208 13.26 2.82 -9.21
CA LEU A 208 14.05 1.59 -9.20
C LEU A 208 13.37 0.52 -10.05
#